data_9cc46ef1fb9896e6d4b927e37c97b275
#
_entry.id   9cc46ef1fb9896e6d4b927e37c97b275
#
_cell.length_a   1.000
_cell.length_b   1.000
_cell.length_c   1.000
_cell.angle_alpha   90.00
_cell.angle_beta   90.00
_cell.angle_gamma   90.00
#
_symmetry.space_group_name_H-M   'P 1'
#
loop_
_entity.id
_entity.type
_entity.pdbx_description
1 polymer ?
#
loop_
_entity_poly.entity_id
_entity_poly.type
_entity_poly.pdbx_seq_one_letter_code
_entity_poly.pdbx_strand_id
1 'polypeptide(L)'
;MTAIAHYNLLERLGEGAFSEIYRARDTKVGRTVALRLIRDEAFTDEAMRTAFLEDARAAAKLSHPNITTLFDVGEYDGGSYLAYEFASGISLRQECAGRAVNPRRAVELAGHIADALAEGHAQGLLHTDIRPETILVTHKGSAKLLEFGMAAWTTGGRVRARAVSSPDALGADAVSVVSYMSPEQALGGSIDVRTDIFSLGVVLYEMLAGRHPFAAGDIEKTLVNVTSAVPPVLDVAGGSVDLWRLVARATAKEIDKRPESAAAFSSQLRHIAATLDVHAGEAPPRTELVPLDDDSGDGKKWAAVIAVAAIALLLWWMLK
;
A
#
# COMPACT_ATOMS: atom_id res chain seq x y z
N MET A 1 -17.67 -17.30 26.81
CA MET A 1 -17.19 -17.06 25.45
C MET A 1 -18.40 -16.65 24.61
N THR A 2 -18.31 -15.53 23.95
CA THR A 2 -19.39 -15.05 23.07
C THR A 2 -19.30 -15.82 21.76
N ALA A 3 -20.39 -16.42 21.32
CA ALA A 3 -20.48 -17.12 20.05
C ALA A 3 -21.39 -16.35 19.10
N ILE A 4 -21.02 -16.28 17.82
CA ILE A 4 -21.80 -15.75 16.72
C ILE A 4 -22.02 -16.88 15.74
N ALA A 5 -23.27 -17.31 15.55
CA ALA A 5 -23.61 -18.51 14.81
C ALA A 5 -22.79 -19.73 15.35
N HIS A 6 -21.93 -20.31 14.52
CA HIS A 6 -21.04 -21.43 14.91
C HIS A 6 -19.58 -20.97 15.12
N TYR A 7 -19.33 -19.68 15.30
CA TYR A 7 -18.00 -19.11 15.52
C TYR A 7 -17.82 -18.70 16.97
N ASN A 8 -16.84 -19.29 17.67
CA ASN A 8 -16.43 -18.83 19.00
C ASN A 8 -15.44 -17.67 18.86
N LEU A 9 -15.80 -16.50 19.40
CA LEU A 9 -14.93 -15.33 19.39
C LEU A 9 -13.76 -15.54 20.36
N LEU A 10 -12.53 -15.26 19.89
CA LEU A 10 -11.30 -15.44 20.67
C LEU A 10 -10.71 -14.08 21.06
N GLU A 11 -10.37 -13.26 20.08
CA GLU A 11 -9.64 -12.00 20.26
C GLU A 11 -10.16 -10.96 19.28
N ARG A 12 -10.37 -9.73 19.73
CA ARG A 12 -10.72 -8.62 18.84
C ARG A 12 -9.46 -8.12 18.13
N LEU A 13 -9.49 -8.14 16.79
CA LEU A 13 -8.39 -7.71 15.93
C LEU A 13 -8.52 -6.25 15.50
N GLY A 14 -9.74 -5.70 15.45
CA GLY A 14 -9.98 -4.33 15.05
C GLY A 14 -11.43 -3.92 15.24
N GLU A 15 -11.65 -2.59 15.17
CA GLU A 15 -12.97 -1.98 15.30
C GLU A 15 -13.08 -0.82 14.30
N GLY A 16 -14.27 -0.66 13.73
CA GLY A 16 -14.64 0.45 12.87
C GLY A 16 -16.02 0.97 13.29
N ALA A 17 -16.47 2.07 12.68
CA ALA A 17 -17.73 2.73 13.04
C ALA A 17 -18.96 1.79 13.02
N PHE A 18 -18.97 0.81 12.11
CA PHE A 18 -20.11 -0.10 11.89
C PHE A 18 -19.70 -1.56 11.84
N SER A 19 -18.46 -1.88 12.18
CA SER A 19 -17.99 -3.27 12.13
C SER A 19 -16.87 -3.54 13.14
N GLU A 20 -16.79 -4.78 13.56
CA GLU A 20 -15.72 -5.30 14.41
C GLU A 20 -15.11 -6.53 13.74
N ILE A 21 -13.81 -6.76 13.93
CA ILE A 21 -13.11 -7.94 13.42
C ILE A 21 -12.57 -8.73 14.58
N TYR A 22 -12.85 -10.02 14.58
CA TYR A 22 -12.38 -10.96 15.59
C TYR A 22 -11.58 -12.10 14.98
N ARG A 23 -10.55 -12.54 15.68
CA ARG A 23 -10.07 -13.90 15.51
C ARG A 23 -11.10 -14.82 16.14
N ALA A 24 -11.59 -15.79 15.39
CA ALA A 24 -12.64 -16.71 15.86
C ALA A 24 -12.32 -18.16 15.50
N ARG A 25 -12.93 -19.08 16.21
CA ARG A 25 -12.87 -20.53 15.93
C ARG A 25 -14.17 -20.97 15.28
N ASP A 26 -14.11 -21.42 14.05
CA ASP A 26 -15.17 -22.13 13.37
C ASP A 26 -15.31 -23.52 14.03
N THR A 27 -16.42 -23.75 14.70
CA THR A 27 -16.64 -25.00 15.48
C THR A 27 -17.12 -26.14 14.60
N LYS A 28 -17.63 -25.88 13.40
CA LYS A 28 -18.10 -26.93 12.46
C LYS A 28 -16.94 -27.67 11.82
N VAL A 29 -15.91 -26.94 11.37
CA VAL A 29 -14.77 -27.53 10.66
C VAL A 29 -13.46 -27.41 11.41
N GLY A 30 -13.47 -26.77 12.59
CA GLY A 30 -12.31 -26.73 13.47
C GLY A 30 -11.16 -25.84 12.98
N ARG A 31 -11.41 -24.81 12.18
CA ARG A 31 -10.39 -23.85 11.70
C ARG A 31 -10.47 -22.50 12.41
N THR A 32 -9.39 -21.73 12.36
CA THR A 32 -9.36 -20.34 12.79
C THR A 32 -9.74 -19.44 11.61
N VAL A 33 -10.57 -18.43 11.86
CA VAL A 33 -11.03 -17.45 10.86
C VAL A 33 -10.86 -16.02 11.38
N ALA A 34 -10.81 -15.05 10.46
CA ALA A 34 -11.04 -13.66 10.75
C ALA A 34 -12.54 -13.37 10.52
N LEU A 35 -13.27 -13.13 11.59
CA LEU A 35 -14.72 -12.90 11.55
C LEU A 35 -14.98 -11.42 11.65
N ARG A 36 -15.50 -10.84 10.56
CA ARG A 36 -15.99 -9.46 10.55
C ARG A 36 -17.48 -9.47 10.88
N LEU A 37 -17.86 -8.74 11.91
CA LEU A 37 -19.24 -8.48 12.27
C LEU A 37 -19.63 -7.09 11.75
N ILE A 38 -20.71 -6.99 11.00
CA ILE A 38 -21.25 -5.76 10.47
C ILE A 38 -22.58 -5.53 11.16
N ARG A 39 -22.71 -4.41 11.87
CA ARG A 39 -23.91 -4.07 12.64
C ARG A 39 -25.06 -3.67 11.72
N ASP A 40 -26.30 -3.89 12.15
CA ASP A 40 -27.51 -3.54 11.38
C ASP A 40 -27.58 -2.06 11.01
N GLU A 41 -27.05 -1.17 11.85
CA GLU A 41 -26.98 0.27 11.54
C GLU A 41 -26.11 0.58 10.29
N ALA A 42 -25.37 -0.40 9.80
CA ALA A 42 -24.64 -0.31 8.55
C ALA A 42 -25.58 -0.28 7.34
N PHE A 43 -26.76 -0.87 7.44
CA PHE A 43 -27.74 -1.00 6.37
C PHE A 43 -28.89 -0.03 6.59
N THR A 44 -29.18 0.83 5.61
CA THR A 44 -30.29 1.80 5.68
C THR A 44 -31.62 1.17 5.32
N ASP A 45 -31.60 0.12 4.52
CA ASP A 45 -32.76 -0.58 4.00
C ASP A 45 -32.40 -2.00 3.52
N GLU A 46 -33.42 -2.77 3.16
CA GLU A 46 -33.30 -4.15 2.67
C GLU A 46 -32.59 -4.24 1.31
N ALA A 47 -32.68 -3.22 0.47
CA ALA A 47 -31.98 -3.19 -0.81
C ALA A 47 -30.47 -3.13 -0.59
N MET A 48 -30.01 -2.34 0.38
CA MET A 48 -28.59 -2.27 0.76
C MET A 48 -28.11 -3.60 1.35
N ARG A 49 -28.91 -4.30 2.15
CA ARG A 49 -28.59 -5.64 2.66
C ARG A 49 -28.48 -6.67 1.54
N THR A 50 -29.40 -6.62 0.58
CA THR A 50 -29.36 -7.49 -0.62
C THR A 50 -28.08 -7.25 -1.43
N ALA A 51 -27.74 -6.00 -1.70
CA ALA A 51 -26.50 -5.65 -2.39
C ALA A 51 -25.24 -6.15 -1.66
N PHE A 52 -25.20 -6.02 -0.33
CA PHE A 52 -24.12 -6.57 0.50
C PHE A 52 -23.96 -8.09 0.31
N LEU A 53 -25.07 -8.83 0.33
CA LEU A 53 -25.03 -10.29 0.15
C LEU A 53 -24.63 -10.70 -1.28
N GLU A 54 -25.00 -9.91 -2.29
CA GLU A 54 -24.59 -10.12 -3.69
C GLU A 54 -23.07 -9.90 -3.83
N ASP A 55 -22.56 -8.81 -3.31
CA ASP A 55 -21.10 -8.52 -3.29
C ASP A 55 -20.32 -9.62 -2.55
N ALA A 56 -20.81 -10.05 -1.38
CA ALA A 56 -20.19 -11.12 -0.63
C ALA A 56 -20.17 -12.46 -1.39
N ARG A 57 -21.27 -12.81 -2.08
CA ARG A 57 -21.32 -14.02 -2.93
C ARG A 57 -20.36 -13.93 -4.11
N ALA A 58 -20.19 -12.75 -4.69
CA ALA A 58 -19.23 -12.54 -5.76
C ALA A 58 -17.79 -12.66 -5.23
N ALA A 59 -17.48 -12.02 -4.12
CA ALA A 59 -16.17 -12.09 -3.45
C ALA A 59 -15.79 -13.53 -3.02
N ALA A 60 -16.77 -14.32 -2.56
CA ALA A 60 -16.54 -15.71 -2.15
C ALA A 60 -16.11 -16.66 -3.29
N LYS A 61 -16.26 -16.27 -4.53
CA LYS A 61 -15.77 -17.05 -5.69
C LYS A 61 -14.27 -16.88 -5.93
N LEU A 62 -13.66 -15.84 -5.35
CA LEU A 62 -12.23 -15.58 -5.52
C LEU A 62 -11.39 -16.62 -4.77
N SER A 63 -10.46 -17.22 -5.49
CA SER A 63 -9.48 -18.16 -4.94
C SER A 63 -8.09 -17.88 -5.50
N HIS A 64 -7.26 -17.21 -4.71
CA HIS A 64 -5.90 -16.85 -5.11
C HIS A 64 -4.97 -16.81 -3.90
N PRO A 65 -3.69 -17.23 -3.99
CA PRO A 65 -2.77 -17.26 -2.85
C PRO A 65 -2.54 -15.89 -2.21
N ASN A 66 -2.71 -14.81 -2.97
CA ASN A 66 -2.52 -13.44 -2.51
C ASN A 66 -3.86 -12.69 -2.23
N ILE A 67 -4.97 -13.40 -2.13
CA ILE A 67 -6.26 -12.88 -1.65
C ILE A 67 -6.65 -13.65 -0.37
N THR A 68 -7.19 -12.97 0.63
CA THR A 68 -7.83 -13.66 1.76
C THR A 68 -9.19 -14.21 1.32
N THR A 69 -9.34 -15.53 1.38
CA THR A 69 -10.56 -16.21 0.95
C THR A 69 -11.73 -15.88 1.87
N LEU A 70 -12.88 -15.48 1.31
CA LEU A 70 -14.13 -15.39 2.04
C LEU A 70 -14.77 -16.78 2.09
N PHE A 71 -14.88 -17.36 3.29
CA PHE A 71 -15.38 -18.71 3.48
C PHE A 71 -16.88 -18.79 3.69
N ASP A 72 -17.44 -17.78 4.35
CA ASP A 72 -18.84 -17.80 4.74
C ASP A 72 -19.38 -16.39 4.94
N VAL A 73 -20.66 -16.20 4.68
CA VAL A 73 -21.44 -15.00 4.94
C VAL A 73 -22.78 -15.41 5.54
N GLY A 74 -23.21 -14.70 6.57
CA GLY A 74 -24.49 -14.99 7.21
C GLY A 74 -24.96 -13.85 8.11
N GLU A 75 -26.03 -14.13 8.82
CA GLU A 75 -26.67 -13.20 9.74
C GLU A 75 -26.55 -13.66 11.18
N TYR A 76 -26.59 -12.71 12.11
CA TYR A 76 -26.67 -12.93 13.55
C TYR A 76 -27.60 -11.88 14.18
N ASP A 77 -27.95 -12.09 15.45
CA ASP A 77 -28.75 -11.10 16.17
C ASP A 77 -27.95 -9.80 16.39
N GLY A 78 -28.25 -8.78 15.57
CA GLY A 78 -27.56 -7.48 15.53
C GLY A 78 -26.81 -7.17 14.24
N GLY A 79 -26.90 -8.04 13.20
CA GLY A 79 -26.31 -7.72 11.90
C GLY A 79 -25.91 -8.92 11.03
N SER A 80 -24.89 -8.69 10.22
CA SER A 80 -24.32 -9.69 9.30
C SER A 80 -22.87 -9.99 9.63
N TYR A 81 -22.40 -11.17 9.28
CA TYR A 81 -20.99 -11.55 9.43
C TYR A 81 -20.36 -12.01 8.12
N LEU A 82 -19.05 -11.82 8.03
CA LEU A 82 -18.18 -12.34 6.98
C LEU A 82 -17.05 -13.13 7.65
N ALA A 83 -16.87 -14.39 7.28
CA ALA A 83 -15.81 -15.24 7.79
C ALA A 83 -14.70 -15.41 6.74
N TYR A 84 -13.55 -14.80 6.97
CA TYR A 84 -12.39 -14.85 6.09
C TYR A 84 -11.34 -15.84 6.57
N GLU A 85 -10.46 -16.24 5.64
CA GLU A 85 -9.20 -16.86 5.96
C GLU A 85 -8.44 -16.04 7.02
N PHE A 86 -8.04 -16.67 8.10
CA PHE A 86 -7.14 -16.04 9.06
C PHE A 86 -5.70 -16.20 8.58
N ALA A 87 -5.17 -15.17 7.97
CA ALA A 87 -3.78 -15.11 7.56
C ALA A 87 -2.92 -14.50 8.68
N SER A 88 -1.89 -15.22 9.12
CA SER A 88 -0.96 -14.74 10.13
C SER A 88 0.09 -13.82 9.50
N GLY A 89 0.25 -12.60 10.02
CA GLY A 89 1.18 -11.60 9.49
C GLY A 89 0.95 -10.23 10.14
N ILE A 90 1.55 -9.23 9.56
CA ILE A 90 1.37 -7.81 9.94
C ILE A 90 0.90 -7.00 8.72
N SER A 91 0.27 -5.86 8.95
CA SER A 91 -0.11 -4.98 7.83
C SER A 91 1.15 -4.44 7.13
N LEU A 92 1.04 -4.13 5.83
CA LEU A 92 2.12 -3.48 5.10
C LEU A 92 2.48 -2.12 5.73
N ARG A 93 1.51 -1.45 6.38
CA ARG A 93 1.75 -0.24 7.18
C ARG A 93 2.77 -0.49 8.30
N GLN A 94 2.59 -1.58 9.04
CA GLN A 94 3.50 -1.99 10.11
C GLN A 94 4.84 -2.47 9.57
N GLU A 95 4.85 -3.20 8.45
CA GLU A 95 6.08 -3.66 7.78
C GLU A 95 6.97 -2.48 7.35
N CYS A 96 6.40 -1.47 6.70
CA CYS A 96 7.12 -0.29 6.25
C CYS A 96 7.53 0.62 7.42
N ALA A 97 6.67 0.78 8.42
CA ALA A 97 6.90 1.65 9.61
C ALA A 97 7.41 3.05 9.25
N GLY A 98 6.93 3.63 8.13
CA GLY A 98 7.35 4.94 7.64
C GLY A 98 8.78 5.00 7.07
N ARG A 99 9.36 3.87 6.70
CA ARG A 99 10.71 3.76 6.11
C ARG A 99 10.65 3.20 4.71
N ALA A 100 11.63 3.58 3.89
CA ALA A 100 11.80 2.98 2.56
C ALA A 100 12.10 1.48 2.67
N VAL A 101 11.44 0.70 1.83
CA VAL A 101 11.66 -0.73 1.67
C VAL A 101 12.68 -0.96 0.56
N ASN A 102 13.49 -1.99 0.67
CA ASN A 102 14.40 -2.38 -0.40
C ASN A 102 13.63 -2.54 -1.72
N PRO A 103 14.10 -1.95 -2.85
CA PRO A 103 13.39 -1.95 -4.13
C PRO A 103 12.96 -3.34 -4.60
N ARG A 104 13.84 -4.34 -4.47
CA ARG A 104 13.53 -5.72 -4.86
C ARG A 104 12.35 -6.28 -4.06
N ARG A 105 12.34 -6.01 -2.75
CA ARG A 105 11.26 -6.42 -1.85
C ARG A 105 9.96 -5.67 -2.15
N ALA A 106 10.03 -4.37 -2.41
CA ALA A 106 8.86 -3.56 -2.76
C ALA A 106 8.20 -4.05 -4.06
N VAL A 107 9.01 -4.35 -5.09
CA VAL A 107 8.55 -4.90 -6.36
C VAL A 107 7.92 -6.29 -6.20
N GLU A 108 8.50 -7.16 -5.36
CA GLU A 108 7.95 -8.47 -5.05
C GLU A 108 6.56 -8.37 -4.38
N LEU A 109 6.44 -7.57 -3.33
CA LEU A 109 5.17 -7.37 -2.63
C LEU A 109 4.10 -6.76 -3.54
N ALA A 110 4.47 -5.74 -4.35
CA ALA A 110 3.55 -5.15 -5.33
C ALA A 110 3.13 -6.16 -6.41
N GLY A 111 4.04 -7.05 -6.83
CA GLY A 111 3.76 -8.14 -7.76
C GLY A 111 2.69 -9.10 -7.23
N HIS A 112 2.80 -9.51 -5.97
CA HIS A 112 1.79 -10.35 -5.31
C HIS A 112 0.39 -9.70 -5.32
N ILE A 113 0.33 -8.39 -5.08
CA ILE A 113 -0.95 -7.66 -5.08
C ILE A 113 -1.46 -7.45 -6.51
N ALA A 114 -0.59 -7.18 -7.47
CA ALA A 114 -0.98 -7.06 -8.88
C ALA A 114 -1.53 -8.37 -9.44
N ASP A 115 -0.98 -9.54 -9.04
CA ASP A 115 -1.51 -10.86 -9.40
C ASP A 115 -2.90 -11.10 -8.75
N ALA A 116 -3.07 -10.71 -7.48
CA ALA A 116 -4.37 -10.75 -6.81
C ALA A 116 -5.43 -9.88 -7.51
N LEU A 117 -5.04 -8.66 -7.92
CA LEU A 117 -5.92 -7.77 -8.67
C LEU A 117 -6.29 -8.34 -10.03
N ALA A 118 -5.33 -8.96 -10.74
CA ALA A 118 -5.59 -9.57 -12.04
C ALA A 118 -6.66 -10.67 -11.94
N GLU A 119 -6.63 -11.50 -10.88
CA GLU A 119 -7.64 -12.52 -10.61
C GLU A 119 -9.03 -11.90 -10.38
N GLY A 120 -9.13 -10.91 -9.47
CA GLY A 120 -10.42 -10.26 -9.19
C GLY A 120 -10.98 -9.51 -10.41
N HIS A 121 -10.15 -8.79 -11.14
CA HIS A 121 -10.53 -8.06 -12.35
C HIS A 121 -11.03 -9.00 -13.47
N ALA A 122 -10.44 -10.19 -13.59
CA ALA A 122 -10.91 -11.21 -14.55
C ALA A 122 -12.33 -11.71 -14.22
N GLN A 123 -12.75 -11.61 -12.94
CA GLN A 123 -14.09 -11.94 -12.49
C GLN A 123 -15.04 -10.72 -12.43
N GLY A 124 -14.60 -9.57 -12.94
CA GLY A 124 -15.40 -8.34 -12.98
C GLY A 124 -15.47 -7.61 -11.64
N LEU A 125 -14.63 -7.97 -10.67
CA LEU A 125 -14.59 -7.32 -9.35
C LEU A 125 -13.47 -6.31 -9.26
N LEU A 126 -13.74 -5.14 -8.68
CA LEU A 126 -12.75 -4.14 -8.29
C LEU A 126 -12.51 -4.22 -6.78
N HIS A 127 -11.29 -3.88 -6.36
CA HIS A 127 -10.98 -3.79 -4.92
C HIS A 127 -11.37 -2.43 -4.34
N THR A 128 -11.00 -1.33 -4.99
CA THR A 128 -11.30 0.08 -4.69
C THR A 128 -10.79 0.63 -3.35
N ASP A 129 -10.12 -0.16 -2.51
CA ASP A 129 -9.53 0.27 -1.22
C ASP A 129 -8.10 -0.27 -1.01
N ILE A 130 -7.24 -0.12 -2.01
CA ILE A 130 -5.85 -0.58 -1.90
C ILE A 130 -5.04 0.47 -1.14
N ARG A 131 -4.55 0.07 0.02
CA ARG A 131 -3.69 0.87 0.91
C ARG A 131 -2.91 -0.06 1.85
N PRO A 132 -1.85 0.41 2.51
CA PRO A 132 -1.02 -0.47 3.33
C PRO A 132 -1.75 -1.20 4.47
N GLU A 133 -2.90 -0.68 4.92
CA GLU A 133 -3.73 -1.31 5.96
C GLU A 133 -4.55 -2.49 5.43
N THR A 134 -4.88 -2.52 4.12
CA THR A 134 -5.62 -3.62 3.47
C THR A 134 -4.70 -4.65 2.83
N ILE A 135 -3.40 -4.53 3.02
CA ILE A 135 -2.38 -5.48 2.58
C ILE A 135 -1.71 -6.10 3.79
N LEU A 136 -1.78 -7.42 3.91
CA LEU A 136 -1.11 -8.20 4.95
C LEU A 136 0.18 -8.80 4.40
N VAL A 137 1.28 -8.62 5.11
CA VAL A 137 2.55 -9.33 4.86
C VAL A 137 2.61 -10.53 5.79
N THR A 138 2.60 -11.72 5.22
CA THR A 138 2.61 -12.97 5.97
C THR A 138 4.00 -13.27 6.54
N HIS A 139 4.08 -14.12 7.56
CA HIS A 139 5.37 -14.60 8.09
C HIS A 139 6.25 -15.35 7.06
N LYS A 140 5.65 -15.82 5.96
CA LYS A 140 6.37 -16.41 4.82
C LYS A 140 6.90 -15.38 3.83
N GLY A 141 6.63 -14.09 4.08
CA GLY A 141 7.07 -12.99 3.25
C GLY A 141 6.17 -12.68 2.04
N SER A 142 5.07 -13.38 1.81
CA SER A 142 4.13 -13.05 0.73
C SER A 142 3.10 -12.00 1.16
N ALA A 143 2.66 -11.16 0.22
CA ALA A 143 1.55 -10.24 0.49
C ALA A 143 0.19 -10.91 0.20
N LYS A 144 -0.82 -10.59 1.02
CA LYS A 144 -2.22 -10.94 0.81
C LYS A 144 -3.10 -9.70 0.84
N LEU A 145 -4.00 -9.57 -0.11
CA LEU A 145 -4.99 -8.52 -0.16
C LEU A 145 -6.22 -8.93 0.66
N LEU A 146 -6.65 -8.04 1.54
CA LEU A 146 -7.77 -8.26 2.45
C LEU A 146 -9.08 -7.78 1.83
N GLU A 147 -10.17 -8.51 2.07
CA GLU A 147 -11.55 -8.05 1.84
C GLU A 147 -11.86 -7.63 0.39
N PHE A 148 -11.29 -8.35 -0.58
CA PHE A 148 -11.51 -8.09 -2.01
C PHE A 148 -13.01 -8.10 -2.35
N GLY A 149 -13.46 -7.11 -3.11
CA GLY A 149 -14.88 -6.95 -3.50
C GLY A 149 -15.81 -6.42 -2.40
N MET A 150 -15.30 -6.23 -1.17
CA MET A 150 -16.09 -5.79 -0.02
C MET A 150 -15.80 -4.36 0.46
N ALA A 151 -15.04 -3.60 -0.32
CA ALA A 151 -14.59 -2.27 0.09
C ALA A 151 -15.74 -1.28 0.40
N ALA A 152 -16.86 -1.36 -0.31
CA ALA A 152 -18.03 -0.51 -0.06
C ALA A 152 -18.59 -0.67 1.37
N TRP A 153 -18.39 -1.84 1.97
CA TRP A 153 -18.90 -2.22 3.29
C TRP A 153 -17.89 -2.04 4.42
N THR A 154 -16.67 -1.59 4.09
CA THR A 154 -15.62 -1.29 5.06
C THR A 154 -15.71 0.16 5.54
N THR A 155 -15.02 0.47 6.63
CA THR A 155 -14.85 1.86 7.10
C THR A 155 -14.19 2.73 6.01
N GLY A 156 -13.19 2.21 5.30
CA GLY A 156 -12.52 2.93 4.20
C GLY A 156 -13.49 3.27 3.05
N GLY A 157 -14.37 2.35 2.64
CA GLY A 157 -15.36 2.60 1.60
C GLY A 157 -16.34 3.71 1.98
N ARG A 158 -16.79 3.72 3.22
CA ARG A 158 -17.68 4.77 3.75
C ARG A 158 -16.98 6.12 3.82
N VAL A 159 -15.73 6.16 4.24
CA VAL A 159 -14.91 7.38 4.23
C VAL A 159 -14.79 7.92 2.81
N ARG A 160 -14.49 7.06 1.82
CA ARG A 160 -14.38 7.47 0.41
C ARG A 160 -15.69 8.03 -0.14
N ALA A 161 -16.79 7.33 0.06
CA ALA A 161 -18.11 7.83 -0.37
C ALA A 161 -18.42 9.19 0.23
N ARG A 162 -18.09 9.41 1.50
CA ARG A 162 -18.30 10.67 2.20
C ARG A 162 -17.31 11.75 1.78
N ALA A 163 -16.06 11.40 1.43
CA ALA A 163 -15.06 12.35 0.95
C ALA A 163 -15.50 13.05 -0.35
N VAL A 164 -16.26 12.35 -1.19
CA VAL A 164 -16.82 12.91 -2.43
C VAL A 164 -18.02 13.83 -2.13
N SER A 165 -18.91 13.43 -1.21
CA SER A 165 -20.18 14.14 -0.98
C SER A 165 -20.11 15.23 0.10
N SER A 166 -19.22 15.10 1.08
CA SER A 166 -19.13 15.99 2.25
C SER A 166 -17.75 15.93 2.90
N PRO A 167 -16.69 16.41 2.23
CA PRO A 167 -15.31 16.29 2.72
C PRO A 167 -15.09 16.97 4.08
N ASP A 168 -15.74 18.11 4.32
CA ASP A 168 -15.62 18.88 5.58
C ASP A 168 -16.13 18.14 6.81
N ALA A 169 -16.96 17.10 6.62
CA ALA A 169 -17.52 16.29 7.72
C ALA A 169 -16.61 15.14 8.15
N LEU A 170 -15.42 15.01 7.55
CA LEU A 170 -14.47 13.93 7.84
C LEU A 170 -13.40 14.38 8.85
N GLY A 171 -13.09 13.52 9.81
CA GLY A 171 -11.98 13.73 10.74
C GLY A 171 -10.59 13.51 10.10
N ALA A 172 -9.54 13.94 10.79
CA ALA A 172 -8.16 13.84 10.32
C ALA A 172 -7.74 12.40 9.96
N ASP A 173 -8.30 11.39 10.62
CA ASP A 173 -8.00 9.97 10.36
C ASP A 173 -8.41 9.52 8.95
N ALA A 174 -9.34 10.25 8.32
CA ALA A 174 -9.76 9.96 6.95
C ALA A 174 -8.71 10.31 5.89
N VAL A 175 -7.72 11.16 6.21
CA VAL A 175 -6.62 11.50 5.30
C VAL A 175 -5.91 10.23 4.82
N SER A 176 -5.69 9.26 5.70
CA SER A 176 -5.06 7.98 5.32
C SER A 176 -5.86 7.18 4.29
N VAL A 177 -7.18 7.33 4.26
CA VAL A 177 -8.04 6.66 3.27
C VAL A 177 -8.04 7.43 1.95
N VAL A 178 -8.29 8.76 2.00
CA VAL A 178 -8.44 9.56 0.78
C VAL A 178 -7.14 9.71 0.01
N SER A 179 -5.99 9.60 0.67
CA SER A 179 -4.69 9.74 0.03
C SER A 179 -4.36 8.62 -0.98
N TYR A 180 -5.00 7.45 -0.86
CA TYR A 180 -4.84 6.34 -1.81
C TYR A 180 -5.94 6.27 -2.86
N MET A 181 -6.94 7.16 -2.82
CA MET A 181 -7.95 7.24 -3.86
C MET A 181 -7.32 7.55 -5.21
N SER A 182 -7.91 7.00 -6.28
CA SER A 182 -7.59 7.47 -7.64
C SER A 182 -8.25 8.84 -7.89
N PRO A 183 -7.75 9.63 -8.87
CA PRO A 183 -8.38 10.90 -9.25
C PRO A 183 -9.86 10.76 -9.56
N GLU A 184 -10.24 9.72 -10.29
CA GLU A 184 -11.64 9.44 -10.65
C GLU A 184 -12.50 9.10 -9.43
N GLN A 185 -11.97 8.38 -8.44
CA GLN A 185 -12.67 8.16 -7.17
C GLN A 185 -12.86 9.49 -6.41
N ALA A 186 -11.80 10.31 -6.33
CA ALA A 186 -11.84 11.59 -5.62
C ALA A 186 -12.81 12.58 -6.25
N LEU A 187 -13.04 12.49 -7.56
CA LEU A 187 -13.97 13.33 -8.33
C LEU A 187 -15.36 12.72 -8.47
N GLY A 188 -15.63 11.52 -7.92
CA GLY A 188 -16.90 10.83 -8.07
C GLY A 188 -17.20 10.37 -9.49
N GLY A 189 -16.16 10.17 -10.31
CA GLY A 189 -16.28 9.72 -11.70
C GLY A 189 -16.44 8.20 -11.83
N SER A 190 -16.52 7.74 -13.08
CA SER A 190 -16.56 6.31 -13.39
C SER A 190 -15.22 5.64 -13.09
N ILE A 191 -15.25 4.50 -12.43
CA ILE A 191 -14.08 3.71 -12.05
C ILE A 191 -13.98 2.45 -12.89
N ASP A 192 -12.75 2.00 -13.16
CA ASP A 192 -12.46 0.73 -13.81
C ASP A 192 -11.23 0.05 -13.15
N VAL A 193 -10.73 -1.03 -13.74
CA VAL A 193 -9.58 -1.79 -13.23
C VAL A 193 -8.32 -0.93 -13.00
N ARG A 194 -8.18 0.18 -13.71
CA ARG A 194 -7.03 1.11 -13.63
C ARG A 194 -7.09 2.00 -12.38
N THR A 195 -8.24 2.07 -11.72
CA THR A 195 -8.41 2.66 -10.39
C THR A 195 -7.56 1.93 -9.35
N ASP A 196 -7.63 0.60 -9.31
CA ASP A 196 -6.85 -0.22 -8.40
C ASP A 196 -5.33 -0.15 -8.72
N ILE A 197 -4.98 -0.03 -10.01
CA ILE A 197 -3.60 0.14 -10.46
C ILE A 197 -3.01 1.45 -9.95
N PHE A 198 -3.79 2.55 -9.96
CA PHE A 198 -3.37 3.82 -9.39
C PHE A 198 -3.06 3.69 -7.90
N SER A 199 -3.97 3.13 -7.14
CA SER A 199 -3.80 2.94 -5.68
C SER A 199 -2.60 2.05 -5.35
N LEU A 200 -2.39 0.94 -6.10
CA LEU A 200 -1.20 0.10 -5.96
C LEU A 200 0.08 0.85 -6.34
N GLY A 201 0.03 1.71 -7.36
CA GLY A 201 1.13 2.60 -7.74
C GLY A 201 1.53 3.56 -6.61
N VAL A 202 0.54 4.12 -5.90
CA VAL A 202 0.76 4.97 -4.71
C VAL A 202 1.41 4.17 -3.58
N VAL A 203 0.92 2.95 -3.30
CA VAL A 203 1.51 2.06 -2.29
C VAL A 203 2.96 1.70 -2.66
N LEU A 204 3.23 1.38 -3.92
CA LEU A 204 4.58 1.07 -4.39
C LEU A 204 5.51 2.30 -4.25
N TYR A 205 5.03 3.49 -4.61
CA TYR A 205 5.77 4.73 -4.37
C TYR A 205 6.14 4.88 -2.90
N GLU A 206 5.15 4.74 -2.00
CA GLU A 206 5.37 4.88 -0.56
C GLU A 206 6.38 3.85 -0.02
N MET A 207 6.29 2.59 -0.46
CA MET A 207 7.29 1.58 -0.10
C MET A 207 8.71 2.00 -0.52
N LEU A 208 8.87 2.55 -1.72
CA LEU A 208 10.17 2.95 -2.25
C LEU A 208 10.71 4.23 -1.61
N ALA A 209 9.83 5.21 -1.36
CA ALA A 209 10.22 6.52 -0.84
C ALA A 209 10.25 6.61 0.69
N GLY A 210 9.60 5.67 1.40
CA GLY A 210 9.35 5.77 2.84
C GLY A 210 8.38 6.89 3.22
N ARG A 211 7.74 7.53 2.23
CA ARG A 211 6.78 8.63 2.43
C ARG A 211 5.71 8.60 1.35
N HIS A 212 4.52 9.04 1.71
CA HIS A 212 3.39 9.12 0.79
C HIS A 212 3.56 10.26 -0.23
N PRO A 213 3.24 10.06 -1.55
CA PRO A 213 3.42 11.10 -2.56
C PRO A 213 2.40 12.25 -2.50
N PHE A 214 1.19 12.01 -2.00
CA PHE A 214 0.06 12.94 -2.09
C PHE A 214 -0.51 13.37 -0.75
N ALA A 215 -0.25 12.64 0.35
CA ALA A 215 -0.79 13.00 1.65
C ALA A 215 -0.35 14.40 2.09
N ALA A 216 -1.30 15.17 2.58
CA ALA A 216 -1.10 16.49 3.16
C ALA A 216 -1.65 16.55 4.59
N GLY A 217 -1.55 17.69 5.24
CA GLY A 217 -2.01 17.85 6.63
C GLY A 217 -3.54 17.83 6.81
N ASP A 218 -4.30 17.94 5.71
CA ASP A 218 -5.75 17.94 5.69
C ASP A 218 -6.30 17.21 4.46
N ILE A 219 -7.60 16.92 4.49
CA ILE A 219 -8.30 16.16 3.44
C ILE A 219 -8.37 16.95 2.14
N GLU A 220 -8.70 18.25 2.20
CA GLU A 220 -8.88 19.08 1.01
C GLU A 220 -7.58 19.16 0.20
N LYS A 221 -6.46 19.50 0.85
CA LYS A 221 -5.15 19.51 0.18
C LYS A 221 -4.74 18.14 -0.33
N THR A 222 -5.07 17.08 0.41
CA THR A 222 -4.81 15.71 -0.02
C THR A 222 -5.59 15.39 -1.29
N LEU A 223 -6.88 15.71 -1.36
CA LEU A 223 -7.70 15.53 -2.56
C LEU A 223 -7.17 16.35 -3.76
N VAL A 224 -6.75 17.60 -3.54
CA VAL A 224 -6.08 18.40 -4.57
C VAL A 224 -4.82 17.72 -5.07
N ASN A 225 -3.97 17.21 -4.18
CA ASN A 225 -2.76 16.50 -4.56
C ASN A 225 -3.07 15.20 -5.33
N VAL A 226 -4.05 14.42 -4.87
CA VAL A 226 -4.48 13.19 -5.55
C VAL A 226 -4.96 13.49 -6.98
N THR A 227 -5.67 14.59 -7.20
CA THR A 227 -6.25 14.93 -8.51
C THR A 227 -5.28 15.64 -9.44
N SER A 228 -4.28 16.38 -8.93
CA SER A 228 -3.48 17.28 -9.75
C SER A 228 -1.95 17.17 -9.58
N ALA A 229 -1.44 16.78 -8.41
CA ALA A 229 0.00 16.78 -8.18
C ALA A 229 0.71 15.58 -8.84
N VAL A 230 1.89 15.84 -9.41
CA VAL A 230 2.79 14.79 -9.90
C VAL A 230 3.62 14.27 -8.72
N PRO A 231 3.77 12.93 -8.56
CA PRO A 231 4.65 12.37 -7.53
C PRO A 231 6.08 12.92 -7.69
N PRO A 232 6.75 13.27 -6.59
CA PRO A 232 8.17 13.61 -6.64
C PRO A 232 9.01 12.48 -7.26
N VAL A 233 10.04 12.83 -8.02
CA VAL A 233 10.95 11.84 -8.61
C VAL A 233 11.59 11.00 -7.50
N LEU A 234 11.63 9.70 -7.71
CA LEU A 234 12.30 8.76 -6.81
C LEU A 234 13.79 8.70 -7.15
N ASP A 235 14.60 9.13 -6.20
CA ASP A 235 16.04 8.82 -6.18
C ASP A 235 16.25 7.73 -5.12
N VAL A 236 16.14 6.48 -5.55
CA VAL A 236 16.19 5.31 -4.65
C VAL A 236 17.45 4.53 -4.96
N ALA A 237 18.34 4.44 -3.97
CA ALA A 237 19.52 3.60 -4.05
C ALA A 237 19.12 2.15 -4.36
N GLY A 238 19.67 1.58 -5.43
CA GLY A 238 19.32 0.25 -5.93
C GLY A 238 18.00 0.16 -6.71
N GLY A 239 17.32 1.31 -6.98
CA GLY A 239 16.19 1.37 -7.90
C GLY A 239 16.64 1.56 -9.36
N SER A 240 15.79 1.17 -10.30
CA SER A 240 16.04 1.38 -11.73
C SER A 240 15.18 2.51 -12.29
N VAL A 241 15.63 3.11 -13.39
CA VAL A 241 14.84 4.11 -14.13
C VAL A 241 13.50 3.53 -14.59
N ASP A 242 13.49 2.22 -14.93
CA ASP A 242 12.27 1.55 -15.39
C ASP A 242 11.27 1.34 -14.24
N LEU A 243 11.75 1.11 -13.02
CA LEU A 243 10.90 1.07 -11.84
C LEU A 243 10.23 2.43 -11.60
N TRP A 244 11.00 3.52 -11.67
CA TRP A 244 10.43 4.86 -11.57
C TRP A 244 9.40 5.15 -12.67
N ARG A 245 9.71 4.82 -13.92
CA ARG A 245 8.78 5.00 -15.05
C ARG A 245 7.48 4.22 -14.84
N LEU A 246 7.58 3.00 -14.32
CA LEU A 246 6.40 2.18 -14.03
C LEU A 246 5.52 2.81 -12.94
N VAL A 247 6.14 3.27 -11.84
CA VAL A 247 5.44 3.98 -10.75
C VAL A 247 4.79 5.26 -11.26
N ALA A 248 5.51 6.07 -12.04
CA ALA A 248 5.00 7.32 -12.63
C ALA A 248 3.81 7.07 -13.56
N ARG A 249 3.85 6.00 -14.35
CA ARG A 249 2.72 5.59 -15.20
C ARG A 249 1.54 5.12 -14.36
N ALA A 250 1.75 4.25 -13.38
CA ALA A 250 0.69 3.76 -12.52
C ALA A 250 -0.04 4.90 -11.80
N THR A 251 0.70 5.91 -11.34
CA THR A 251 0.17 7.09 -10.63
C THR A 251 -0.22 8.26 -11.54
N ALA A 252 -0.29 8.05 -12.86
CA ALA A 252 -0.73 9.07 -13.82
C ALA A 252 -2.18 9.50 -13.54
N LYS A 253 -2.44 10.81 -13.60
CA LYS A 253 -3.79 11.36 -13.38
C LYS A 253 -4.74 10.96 -14.51
N GLU A 254 -4.25 10.98 -15.72
CA GLU A 254 -4.99 10.52 -16.90
C GLU A 254 -5.01 8.99 -16.92
N ILE A 255 -6.21 8.42 -16.87
CA ILE A 255 -6.43 6.98 -16.75
C ILE A 255 -5.80 6.19 -17.92
N ASP A 256 -5.79 6.76 -19.13
CA ASP A 256 -5.27 6.12 -20.34
C ASP A 256 -3.72 6.07 -20.39
N LYS A 257 -3.04 6.81 -19.51
CA LYS A 257 -1.57 6.73 -19.37
C LYS A 257 -1.12 5.62 -18.44
N ARG A 258 -2.04 5.03 -17.67
CA ARG A 258 -1.75 3.94 -16.73
C ARG A 258 -1.56 2.60 -17.47
N PRO A 259 -0.94 1.58 -16.83
CA PRO A 259 -1.00 0.22 -17.34
C PRO A 259 -2.45 -0.21 -17.60
N GLU A 260 -2.68 -0.89 -18.69
CA GLU A 260 -4.05 -1.24 -19.16
C GLU A 260 -4.76 -2.26 -18.26
N SER A 261 -3.99 -3.09 -17.57
CA SER A 261 -4.51 -4.14 -16.68
C SER A 261 -3.54 -4.45 -15.55
N ALA A 262 -4.06 -5.04 -14.46
CA ALA A 262 -3.24 -5.53 -13.37
C ALA A 262 -2.28 -6.64 -13.82
N ALA A 263 -2.67 -7.48 -14.78
CA ALA A 263 -1.81 -8.50 -15.37
C ALA A 263 -0.61 -7.87 -16.13
N ALA A 264 -0.85 -6.80 -16.90
CA ALA A 264 0.21 -6.06 -17.58
C ALA A 264 1.14 -5.37 -16.55
N PHE A 265 0.59 -4.82 -15.48
CA PHE A 265 1.36 -4.22 -14.39
C PHE A 265 2.23 -5.25 -13.68
N SER A 266 1.67 -6.41 -13.32
CA SER A 266 2.40 -7.53 -12.70
C SER A 266 3.54 -8.04 -13.61
N SER A 267 3.29 -8.18 -14.91
CA SER A 267 4.34 -8.60 -15.86
C SER A 267 5.52 -7.62 -15.90
N GLN A 268 5.25 -6.30 -15.88
CA GLN A 268 6.30 -5.28 -15.83
C GLN A 268 7.06 -5.31 -14.50
N LEU A 269 6.39 -5.53 -13.37
CA LEU A 269 7.03 -5.71 -12.07
C LEU A 269 7.96 -6.93 -12.06
N ARG A 270 7.54 -8.07 -12.62
CA ARG A 270 8.40 -9.27 -12.74
C ARG A 270 9.63 -9.02 -13.60
N HIS A 271 9.49 -8.30 -14.71
CA HIS A 271 10.62 -7.91 -15.55
C HIS A 271 11.63 -7.05 -14.78
N ILE A 272 11.15 -6.04 -14.07
CA ILE A 272 11.99 -5.17 -13.24
C ILE A 272 12.67 -5.97 -12.13
N ALA A 273 11.95 -6.89 -11.47
CA ALA A 273 12.52 -7.76 -10.44
C ALA A 273 13.71 -8.56 -10.96
N ALA A 274 13.58 -9.17 -12.15
CA ALA A 274 14.66 -9.92 -12.78
C ALA A 274 15.89 -9.02 -13.09
N THR A 275 15.67 -7.78 -13.53
CA THR A 275 16.76 -6.82 -13.77
C THR A 275 17.46 -6.41 -12.48
N LEU A 276 16.73 -6.20 -11.39
CA LEU A 276 17.31 -5.87 -10.08
C LEU A 276 18.16 -7.03 -9.54
N ASP A 277 17.76 -8.29 -9.78
CA ASP A 277 18.51 -9.48 -9.38
C ASP A 277 19.86 -9.58 -10.12
N VAL A 278 19.89 -9.26 -11.41
CA VAL A 278 21.13 -9.23 -12.21
C VAL A 278 22.11 -8.20 -11.65
N HIS A 279 21.66 -6.99 -11.38
CA HIS A 279 22.53 -5.94 -10.84
C HIS A 279 23.01 -6.24 -9.41
N ALA A 280 22.23 -6.95 -8.61
CA ALA A 280 22.64 -7.37 -7.27
C ALA A 280 23.69 -8.50 -7.31
N GLY A 281 23.72 -9.29 -8.39
CA GLY A 281 24.71 -10.35 -8.63
C GLY A 281 26.01 -9.84 -9.24
N GLU A 282 26.01 -8.68 -9.88
CA GLU A 282 27.22 -8.00 -10.33
C GLU A 282 27.87 -7.32 -9.11
N ALA A 283 28.93 -7.93 -8.58
CA ALA A 283 29.76 -7.26 -7.59
C ALA A 283 30.17 -5.88 -8.16
N PRO A 284 30.07 -4.78 -7.38
CA PRO A 284 30.55 -3.50 -7.88
C PRO A 284 31.98 -3.70 -8.37
N PRO A 285 32.37 -3.10 -9.52
CA PRO A 285 33.71 -3.22 -10.02
C PRO A 285 34.62 -2.89 -8.83
N ARG A 286 35.48 -3.86 -8.46
CA ARG A 286 36.52 -3.58 -7.49
C ARG A 286 37.28 -2.39 -8.05
N THR A 287 37.07 -1.23 -7.51
CA THR A 287 37.98 -0.14 -7.68
C THR A 287 39.28 -0.66 -7.09
N GLU A 288 40.14 -1.23 -7.93
CA GLU A 288 41.55 -1.45 -7.56
C GLU A 288 41.99 -0.06 -7.09
N LEU A 289 42.17 0.05 -5.79
CA LEU A 289 42.90 1.16 -5.23
C LEU A 289 44.28 1.02 -5.88
N VAL A 290 44.51 1.79 -6.97
CA VAL A 290 45.83 1.98 -7.50
C VAL A 290 46.63 2.47 -6.29
N PRO A 291 47.67 1.76 -5.85
CA PRO A 291 48.52 2.26 -4.79
C PRO A 291 49.02 3.59 -5.28
N LEU A 292 48.71 4.65 -4.57
CA LEU A 292 49.40 5.92 -4.76
C LEU A 292 50.83 5.59 -4.44
N ASP A 293 51.68 5.50 -5.47
CA ASP A 293 53.12 5.48 -5.30
C ASP A 293 53.47 6.64 -4.38
N ASP A 294 53.95 6.29 -3.19
CA ASP A 294 54.43 7.20 -2.18
C ASP A 294 55.78 7.81 -2.67
N ASP A 295 55.65 8.66 -3.70
CA ASP A 295 56.76 9.51 -4.10
C ASP A 295 56.75 10.75 -3.23
N SER A 296 57.30 10.53 -2.04
CA SER A 296 57.51 11.47 -0.97
C SER A 296 58.39 12.63 -1.44
N GLY A 297 57.78 13.77 -1.72
CA GLY A 297 58.54 15.00 -1.99
C GLY A 297 57.90 16.30 -1.47
N ASP A 298 56.58 16.32 -1.21
CA ASP A 298 55.86 17.58 -1.09
C ASP A 298 55.14 17.83 0.28
N GLY A 299 55.36 16.98 1.27
CA GLY A 299 54.78 17.18 2.62
C GLY A 299 55.10 18.56 3.27
N LYS A 300 56.18 19.22 2.89
CA LYS A 300 56.57 20.54 3.39
C LYS A 300 55.73 21.67 2.74
N LYS A 301 55.23 21.52 1.52
CA LYS A 301 54.44 22.55 0.87
C LYS A 301 53.00 22.63 1.44
N TRP A 302 52.41 21.47 1.76
CA TRP A 302 51.07 21.44 2.36
C TRP A 302 51.07 21.97 3.80
N ALA A 303 52.12 21.73 4.58
CA ALA A 303 52.28 22.30 5.93
C ALA A 303 52.34 23.84 5.90
N ALA A 304 52.96 24.43 4.85
CA ALA A 304 53.02 25.87 4.67
C ALA A 304 51.66 26.49 4.33
N VAL A 305 50.86 25.81 3.47
CA VAL A 305 49.51 26.25 3.09
C VAL A 305 48.55 26.21 4.27
N ILE A 306 48.60 25.18 5.10
CA ILE A 306 47.79 25.07 6.35
C ILE A 306 48.17 26.15 7.36
N ALA A 307 49.46 26.44 7.52
CA ALA A 307 49.93 27.49 8.44
C ALA A 307 49.48 28.89 8.02
N VAL A 308 49.51 29.19 6.74
CA VAL A 308 49.02 30.50 6.18
C VAL A 308 47.50 30.64 6.37
N ALA A 309 46.72 29.59 6.14
CA ALA A 309 45.28 29.60 6.35
C ALA A 309 44.90 29.78 7.84
N ALA A 310 45.63 29.16 8.76
CA ALA A 310 45.42 29.31 10.20
C ALA A 310 45.75 30.73 10.70
N ILE A 311 46.83 31.34 10.18
CA ILE A 311 47.21 32.72 10.51
C ILE A 311 46.18 33.73 9.96
N ALA A 312 45.65 33.51 8.75
CA ALA A 312 44.62 34.34 8.18
C ALA A 312 43.30 34.30 8.98
N LEU A 313 42.91 33.11 9.46
CA LEU A 313 41.74 32.93 10.34
C LEU A 313 41.93 33.59 11.71
N LEU A 314 43.12 33.52 12.31
CA LEU A 314 43.44 34.18 13.58
C LEU A 314 43.43 35.68 13.44
N LEU A 315 44.00 36.24 12.37
CA LEU A 315 43.97 37.69 12.11
C LEU A 315 42.54 38.18 11.82
N TRP A 316 41.72 37.39 11.12
CA TRP A 316 40.31 37.73 10.92
C TRP A 316 39.51 37.76 12.20
N TRP A 317 39.82 36.82 13.15
CA TRP A 317 39.15 36.73 14.46
C TRP A 317 39.60 37.86 15.41
N MET A 318 40.86 38.35 15.32
CA MET A 318 41.36 39.46 16.12
C MET A 318 40.92 40.85 15.65
N LEU A 319 40.42 40.97 14.41
CA LEU A 319 39.94 42.23 13.79
C LEU A 319 38.42 42.37 13.87
N LYS A 320 37.71 41.43 14.53
CA LYS A 320 36.27 41.44 14.79
C LYS A 320 35.99 41.60 16.27
#